data_964b6acdc10c04603eae16a016883a03
#
_entry.id   964b6acdc10c04603eae16a016883a03
#
_cell.length_a   1.000
_cell.length_b   1.000
_cell.length_c   1.000
_cell.angle_alpha   90.00
_cell.angle_beta   90.00
_cell.angle_gamma   90.00
#
_symmetry.space_group_name_H-M   'P 1'
#
loop_
_entity.id
_entity.type
_entity.pdbx_description
1 polymer ?
#
loop_
_entity_poly.entity_id
_entity_poly.type
_entity_poly.pdbx_seq_one_letter_code
_entity_poly.pdbx_strand_id
1 'polypeptide(L)'
;MRDNSAIIQTIGLKKYYKGESIKAIDNVDLSIARGEVVVIIGPSGSGKSTYLRSLNLLELPTDGSIIFNGVDIADKKVDINVHRQKMGMVFQHFNLFPHMTVLGNMTLAPIKLLNKSKEEAEAKAMELLKRVGLETRADSYPSQLSGGQKQRIAIVRALCMEPDVMLFDEPTSALDPEMVGEVLELMKQLANEGMTMVVVTHEMGFAREVADRVIFMCDGKIAEEGAPEEIFTAPKNPRTKQFLDSIL
;
A
#
# COMPACT_ATOMS: atom_id res chain seq x y z
N MET A 1 -6.38 -4.65 -22.54
CA MET A 1 -6.39 -3.16 -22.56
C MET A 1 -6.59 -2.73 -21.13
N ARG A 2 -5.66 -1.92 -20.56
CA ARG A 2 -5.85 -1.36 -19.21
C ARG A 2 -7.05 -0.42 -19.25
N ASP A 3 -7.97 -0.58 -18.29
CA ASP A 3 -9.07 0.36 -18.10
C ASP A 3 -8.48 1.66 -17.55
N ASN A 4 -8.52 2.73 -18.31
CA ASN A 4 -7.97 4.03 -17.93
C ASN A 4 -8.90 4.82 -16.99
N SER A 5 -9.96 4.22 -16.44
CA SER A 5 -10.77 4.87 -15.44
C SER A 5 -10.02 4.90 -14.10
N ALA A 6 -9.98 6.05 -13.44
CA ALA A 6 -9.35 6.17 -12.13
C ALA A 6 -10.12 5.36 -11.09
N ILE A 7 -9.40 4.50 -10.36
CA ILE A 7 -9.96 3.77 -9.22
C ILE A 7 -9.90 4.60 -7.95
N ILE A 8 -8.86 5.43 -7.80
CA ILE A 8 -8.69 6.38 -6.70
C ILE A 8 -8.41 7.76 -7.29
N GLN A 9 -9.06 8.78 -6.73
CA GLN A 9 -8.75 10.19 -6.99
C GLN A 9 -8.71 10.95 -5.67
N THR A 10 -7.69 11.79 -5.48
CA THR A 10 -7.68 12.81 -4.43
C THR A 10 -7.84 14.17 -5.07
N ILE A 11 -8.68 15.03 -4.48
CA ILE A 11 -8.99 16.37 -4.99
C ILE A 11 -8.81 17.36 -3.86
N GLY A 12 -7.81 18.23 -3.99
CA GLY A 12 -7.49 19.25 -3.00
C GLY A 12 -7.20 18.67 -1.60
N LEU A 13 -6.65 17.46 -1.52
CA LEU A 13 -6.50 16.74 -0.25
C LEU A 13 -5.56 17.48 0.68
N LYS A 14 -6.02 17.71 1.92
CA LYS A 14 -5.23 18.34 2.99
C LYS A 14 -5.27 17.52 4.26
N LYS A 15 -4.12 17.45 4.93
CA LYS A 15 -4.02 16.91 6.28
C LYS A 15 -3.10 17.77 7.12
N TYR A 16 -3.68 18.48 8.07
CA TYR A 16 -2.98 19.39 8.97
C TYR A 16 -3.07 18.89 10.40
N TYR A 17 -2.00 19.05 11.16
CA TYR A 17 -1.92 18.71 12.58
C TYR A 17 -1.65 19.96 13.42
N LYS A 18 -1.90 19.88 14.72
CA LYS A 18 -1.59 20.94 15.71
C LYS A 18 -2.10 22.32 15.31
N GLY A 19 -3.39 22.43 14.99
CA GLY A 19 -3.97 23.73 14.61
C GLY A 19 -3.33 24.33 13.35
N GLU A 20 -3.08 23.48 12.34
CA GLU A 20 -2.51 23.84 11.03
C GLU A 20 -1.00 24.22 11.03
N SER A 21 -0.31 24.08 12.15
CA SER A 21 1.13 24.37 12.21
C SER A 21 1.98 23.34 11.44
N ILE A 22 1.47 22.10 11.26
CA ILE A 22 2.11 21.04 10.50
C ILE A 22 1.20 20.65 9.35
N LYS A 23 1.60 20.97 8.12
CA LYS A 23 0.91 20.61 6.89
C LYS A 23 1.49 19.33 6.32
N ALA A 24 1.02 18.19 6.82
CA ALA A 24 1.52 16.88 6.39
C ALA A 24 1.10 16.54 4.95
N ILE A 25 -0.07 17.02 4.51
CA ILE A 25 -0.54 17.01 3.12
C ILE A 25 -1.13 18.40 2.86
N ASP A 26 -0.68 19.07 1.79
CA ASP A 26 -1.09 20.42 1.47
C ASP A 26 -1.55 20.53 0.01
N ASN A 27 -2.86 20.37 -0.21
CA ASN A 27 -3.52 20.49 -1.50
C ASN A 27 -2.99 19.49 -2.56
N VAL A 28 -3.13 18.20 -2.29
CA VAL A 28 -2.67 17.13 -3.19
C VAL A 28 -3.83 16.63 -4.06
N ASP A 29 -3.62 16.72 -5.37
CA ASP A 29 -4.45 16.14 -6.41
C ASP A 29 -3.70 14.98 -7.06
N LEU A 30 -4.33 13.80 -7.12
CA LEU A 30 -3.76 12.62 -7.75
C LEU A 30 -4.86 11.69 -8.24
N SER A 31 -4.70 11.13 -9.43
CA SER A 31 -5.56 10.07 -9.96
C SER A 31 -4.74 8.80 -10.16
N ILE A 32 -5.29 7.65 -9.78
CA ILE A 32 -4.67 6.34 -9.92
C ILE A 32 -5.59 5.47 -10.75
N ALA A 33 -5.08 4.92 -11.85
CA ALA A 33 -5.83 4.06 -12.76
C ALA A 33 -5.90 2.61 -12.23
N ARG A 34 -6.89 1.83 -12.72
CA ARG A 34 -6.92 0.39 -12.43
C ARG A 34 -5.71 -0.31 -13.04
N GLY A 35 -5.12 -1.22 -12.27
CA GLY A 35 -3.93 -1.96 -12.67
C GLY A 35 -2.65 -1.12 -12.71
N GLU A 36 -2.71 0.15 -12.30
CA GLU A 36 -1.53 1.01 -12.21
C GLU A 36 -0.75 0.75 -10.92
N VAL A 37 0.57 0.70 -11.04
CA VAL A 37 1.51 0.66 -9.91
C VAL A 37 2.11 2.06 -9.72
N VAL A 38 1.65 2.76 -8.69
CA VAL A 38 2.16 4.08 -8.30
C VAL A 38 3.12 3.92 -7.13
N VAL A 39 4.36 4.38 -7.30
CA VAL A 39 5.35 4.40 -6.22
C VAL A 39 5.57 5.83 -5.73
N ILE A 40 5.49 6.02 -4.41
CA ILE A 40 5.68 7.31 -3.77
C ILE A 40 7.00 7.31 -3.02
N ILE A 41 7.90 8.22 -3.42
CA ILE A 41 9.22 8.42 -2.83
C ILE A 41 9.36 9.83 -2.25
N GLY A 42 10.42 10.08 -1.46
CA GLY A 42 10.71 11.40 -0.90
C GLY A 42 11.30 11.31 0.50
N PRO A 43 11.80 12.43 1.06
CA PRO A 43 12.45 12.45 2.36
C PRO A 43 11.53 12.06 3.51
N SER A 44 12.10 11.67 4.65
CA SER A 44 11.33 11.41 5.86
C SER A 44 10.56 12.66 6.28
N GLY A 45 9.30 12.48 6.72
CA GLY A 45 8.44 13.60 7.11
C GLY A 45 7.78 14.36 5.93
N SER A 46 7.98 13.95 4.68
CA SER A 46 7.36 14.62 3.51
C SER A 46 5.86 14.38 3.33
N GLY A 47 5.25 13.51 4.15
CA GLY A 47 3.81 13.23 4.12
C GLY A 47 3.40 11.95 3.42
N LYS A 48 4.32 11.14 2.89
CA LYS A 48 4.05 9.90 2.12
C LYS A 48 3.10 8.93 2.83
N SER A 49 3.47 8.48 4.03
CA SER A 49 2.65 7.55 4.82
C SER A 49 1.33 8.19 5.26
N THR A 50 1.32 9.49 5.55
CA THR A 50 0.09 10.23 5.85
C THR A 50 -0.85 10.23 4.65
N TYR A 51 -0.32 10.50 3.44
CA TYR A 51 -1.08 10.45 2.21
C TYR A 51 -1.63 9.04 1.95
N LEU A 52 -0.77 8.02 2.00
CA LEU A 52 -1.19 6.63 1.79
C LEU A 52 -2.30 6.21 2.76
N ARG A 53 -2.15 6.52 4.05
CA ARG A 53 -3.15 6.21 5.08
C ARG A 53 -4.42 7.05 4.95
N SER A 54 -4.36 8.20 4.31
CA SER A 54 -5.56 8.98 4.02
C SER A 54 -6.42 8.30 2.95
N LEU A 55 -5.82 7.58 1.99
CA LEU A 55 -6.57 6.92 0.91
C LEU A 55 -7.62 5.91 1.42
N ASN A 56 -7.43 5.34 2.61
CA ASN A 56 -8.40 4.45 3.26
C ASN A 56 -8.97 5.04 4.56
N LEU A 57 -8.82 6.34 4.78
CA LEU A 57 -9.26 7.09 5.96
C LEU A 57 -8.74 6.54 7.31
N LEU A 58 -7.59 5.87 7.34
CA LEU A 58 -6.87 5.65 8.60
C LEU A 58 -6.34 6.98 9.16
N GLU A 59 -5.98 7.91 8.26
CA GLU A 59 -5.75 9.32 8.56
C GLU A 59 -6.89 10.14 7.96
N LEU A 60 -7.73 10.70 8.81
CA LEU A 60 -8.84 11.54 8.36
C LEU A 60 -8.31 12.84 7.76
N PRO A 61 -8.69 13.21 6.54
CA PRO A 61 -8.28 14.48 5.94
C PRO A 61 -8.85 15.66 6.74
N THR A 62 -8.15 16.79 6.67
CA THR A 62 -8.64 18.08 7.20
C THR A 62 -9.61 18.71 6.20
N ASP A 63 -9.35 18.54 4.89
CA ASP A 63 -10.14 19.08 3.79
C ASP A 63 -9.86 18.31 2.51
N GLY A 64 -10.67 18.49 1.48
CA GLY A 64 -10.57 17.80 0.19
C GLY A 64 -11.39 16.52 0.12
N SER A 65 -11.38 15.87 -1.05
CA SER A 65 -12.15 14.66 -1.34
C SER A 65 -11.24 13.50 -1.69
N ILE A 66 -11.71 12.29 -1.37
CA ILE A 66 -11.07 11.02 -1.76
C ILE A 66 -12.14 10.17 -2.45
N ILE A 67 -12.03 10.08 -3.75
CA ILE A 67 -12.96 9.29 -4.57
C ILE A 67 -12.39 7.89 -4.75
N PHE A 68 -13.11 6.87 -4.33
CA PHE A 68 -12.78 5.47 -4.57
C PHE A 68 -13.93 4.77 -5.28
N ASN A 69 -13.66 4.17 -6.43
CA ASN A 69 -14.69 3.56 -7.30
C ASN A 69 -15.88 4.52 -7.54
N GLY A 70 -15.60 5.81 -7.78
CA GLY A 70 -16.63 6.83 -8.05
C GLY A 70 -17.39 7.37 -6.82
N VAL A 71 -17.03 6.92 -5.59
CA VAL A 71 -17.67 7.37 -4.34
C VAL A 71 -16.69 8.22 -3.53
N ASP A 72 -17.11 9.41 -3.10
CA ASP A 72 -16.33 10.20 -2.14
C ASP A 72 -16.40 9.55 -0.75
N ILE A 73 -15.35 8.81 -0.40
CA ILE A 73 -15.29 8.10 0.88
C ILE A 73 -15.00 9.03 2.07
N ALA A 74 -14.62 10.28 1.83
CA ALA A 74 -14.45 11.28 2.88
C ALA A 74 -15.80 11.91 3.32
N ASP A 75 -16.88 11.70 2.57
CA ASP A 75 -18.21 12.11 2.99
C ASP A 75 -18.66 11.30 4.21
N LYS A 76 -19.02 12.00 5.29
CA LYS A 76 -19.47 11.39 6.58
C LYS A 76 -20.71 10.50 6.44
N LYS A 77 -21.46 10.59 5.34
CA LYS A 77 -22.62 9.75 5.07
C LYS A 77 -22.26 8.36 4.51
N VAL A 78 -21.03 8.18 4.08
CA VAL A 78 -20.54 6.93 3.49
C VAL A 78 -20.04 6.00 4.60
N ASP A 79 -20.47 4.74 4.58
CA ASP A 79 -19.87 3.72 5.43
C ASP A 79 -18.51 3.30 4.85
N ILE A 80 -17.45 3.84 5.40
CA ILE A 80 -16.08 3.57 4.97
C ILE A 80 -15.71 2.07 5.08
N ASN A 81 -16.34 1.31 5.97
CA ASN A 81 -15.98 -0.09 6.16
C ASN A 81 -16.31 -0.94 4.93
N VAL A 82 -17.36 -0.59 4.19
CA VAL A 82 -17.68 -1.23 2.90
C VAL A 82 -16.55 -1.03 1.89
N HIS A 83 -15.97 0.18 1.84
CA HIS A 83 -14.88 0.50 0.92
C HIS A 83 -13.54 -0.08 1.37
N ARG A 84 -13.26 -0.09 2.69
CA ARG A 84 -12.03 -0.71 3.25
C ARG A 84 -11.93 -2.21 2.96
N GLN A 85 -13.05 -2.93 2.78
CA GLN A 85 -13.03 -4.32 2.37
C GLN A 85 -12.39 -4.52 0.99
N LYS A 86 -12.39 -3.47 0.14
CA LYS A 86 -11.82 -3.45 -1.20
C LYS A 86 -10.45 -2.79 -1.29
N MET A 87 -9.89 -2.37 -0.15
CA MET A 87 -8.56 -1.76 -0.05
C MET A 87 -7.69 -2.59 0.89
N GLY A 88 -6.77 -3.37 0.34
CA GLY A 88 -5.76 -4.05 1.15
C GLY A 88 -4.73 -3.06 1.67
N MET A 89 -4.34 -3.17 2.94
CA MET A 89 -3.30 -2.32 3.53
C MET A 89 -2.23 -3.19 4.19
N VAL A 90 -0.98 -2.96 3.80
CA VAL A 90 0.21 -3.58 4.36
C VAL A 90 1.07 -2.51 5.00
N PHE A 91 1.42 -2.71 6.26
CA PHE A 91 2.17 -1.75 7.06
C PHE A 91 3.64 -2.15 7.19
N GLN A 92 4.47 -1.21 7.61
CA GLN A 92 5.86 -1.43 8.01
C GLN A 92 5.99 -2.52 9.10
N HIS A 93 5.12 -2.48 10.10
CA HIS A 93 4.97 -3.55 11.08
C HIS A 93 3.87 -4.50 10.62
N PHE A 94 4.11 -5.77 10.66
CA PHE A 94 3.30 -6.86 10.09
C PHE A 94 1.83 -6.87 10.55
N ASN A 95 1.54 -6.36 11.74
CA ASN A 95 0.21 -6.23 12.35
C ASN A 95 -0.61 -7.54 12.32
N LEU A 96 0.07 -8.68 12.48
CA LEU A 96 -0.58 -9.97 12.67
C LEU A 96 -1.12 -10.08 14.10
N PHE A 97 -2.28 -10.71 14.27
CA PHE A 97 -2.86 -11.02 15.58
C PHE A 97 -2.00 -12.07 16.28
N PRO A 98 -1.27 -11.73 17.36
CA PRO A 98 -0.27 -12.64 17.96
C PRO A 98 -0.87 -13.86 18.63
N HIS A 99 -2.14 -13.81 19.00
CA HIS A 99 -2.90 -14.88 19.67
C HIS A 99 -3.63 -15.81 18.69
N MET A 100 -3.49 -15.58 17.40
CA MET A 100 -4.10 -16.41 16.35
C MET A 100 -3.01 -17.08 15.51
N THR A 101 -3.31 -18.27 14.98
CA THR A 101 -2.45 -18.92 13.99
C THR A 101 -2.39 -18.11 12.70
N VAL A 102 -1.48 -18.46 11.80
CA VAL A 102 -1.41 -17.89 10.45
C VAL A 102 -2.74 -18.06 9.73
N LEU A 103 -3.27 -19.28 9.70
CA LEU A 103 -4.55 -19.57 9.06
C LEU A 103 -5.69 -18.75 9.69
N GLY A 104 -5.72 -18.66 11.01
CA GLY A 104 -6.69 -17.83 11.72
C GLY A 104 -6.60 -16.34 11.36
N ASN A 105 -5.38 -15.79 11.24
CA ASN A 105 -5.15 -14.43 10.79
C ASN A 105 -5.71 -14.17 9.37
N MET A 106 -5.58 -15.14 8.48
CA MET A 106 -6.01 -15.01 7.08
C MET A 106 -7.51 -15.20 6.89
N THR A 107 -8.15 -16.07 7.68
CA THR A 107 -9.56 -16.44 7.49
C THR A 107 -10.55 -15.57 8.27
N LEU A 108 -10.10 -14.88 9.32
CA LEU A 108 -10.97 -14.09 10.19
C LEU A 108 -11.80 -13.06 9.42
N ALA A 109 -11.16 -12.22 8.61
CA ALA A 109 -11.84 -11.15 7.90
C ALA A 109 -12.76 -11.66 6.78
N PRO A 110 -12.36 -12.61 5.90
CA PRO A 110 -13.27 -13.21 4.92
C PRO A 110 -14.52 -13.81 5.54
N ILE A 111 -14.40 -14.54 6.64
CA ILE A 111 -15.56 -15.14 7.34
C ILE A 111 -16.46 -14.06 7.93
N LYS A 112 -15.88 -13.06 8.63
CA LYS A 112 -16.65 -12.09 9.41
C LYS A 112 -17.24 -10.96 8.56
N LEU A 113 -16.56 -10.55 7.50
CA LEU A 113 -16.92 -9.36 6.72
C LEU A 113 -17.47 -9.71 5.33
N LEU A 114 -17.01 -10.80 4.70
CA LEU A 114 -17.50 -11.24 3.40
C LEU A 114 -18.50 -12.38 3.50
N ASN A 115 -18.82 -12.85 4.72
CA ASN A 115 -19.73 -13.97 4.99
C ASN A 115 -19.33 -15.26 4.25
N LYS A 116 -18.03 -15.45 3.97
CA LYS A 116 -17.54 -16.71 3.37
C LYS A 116 -17.66 -17.84 4.38
N SER A 117 -17.93 -19.06 3.91
CA SER A 117 -17.87 -20.23 4.77
C SER A 117 -16.45 -20.45 5.28
N LYS A 118 -16.30 -21.21 6.34
CA LYS A 118 -14.99 -21.56 6.89
C LYS A 118 -14.14 -22.29 5.84
N GLU A 119 -14.75 -23.24 5.16
CA GLU A 119 -14.12 -24.07 4.14
C GLU A 119 -13.61 -23.22 2.96
N GLU A 120 -14.42 -22.28 2.46
CA GLU A 120 -14.02 -21.37 1.38
C GLU A 120 -12.87 -20.45 1.80
N ALA A 121 -12.93 -19.89 3.02
CA ALA A 121 -11.91 -19.02 3.54
C ALA A 121 -10.57 -19.76 3.77
N GLU A 122 -10.63 -20.99 4.31
CA GLU A 122 -9.45 -21.84 4.53
C GLU A 122 -8.83 -22.28 3.19
N ALA A 123 -9.66 -22.68 2.21
CA ALA A 123 -9.17 -23.06 0.89
C ALA A 123 -8.41 -21.90 0.21
N LYS A 124 -8.98 -20.68 0.25
CA LYS A 124 -8.31 -19.49 -0.30
C LYS A 124 -7.04 -19.13 0.46
N ALA A 125 -7.08 -19.22 1.78
CA ALA A 125 -5.90 -18.96 2.62
C ALA A 125 -4.77 -19.95 2.31
N MET A 126 -5.06 -21.25 2.17
CA MET A 126 -4.06 -22.27 1.83
C MET A 126 -3.50 -22.09 0.42
N GLU A 127 -4.32 -21.72 -0.56
CA GLU A 127 -3.86 -21.36 -1.91
C GLU A 127 -2.81 -20.24 -1.85
N LEU A 128 -3.12 -19.17 -1.11
CA LEU A 128 -2.23 -18.02 -0.98
C LEU A 128 -0.97 -18.33 -0.15
N LEU A 129 -1.08 -19.17 0.89
CA LEU A 129 0.09 -19.65 1.64
C LEU A 129 1.03 -20.48 0.77
N LYS A 130 0.48 -21.36 -0.07
CA LYS A 130 1.27 -22.13 -1.03
C LYS A 130 1.99 -21.23 -2.03
N ARG A 131 1.31 -20.19 -2.52
CA ARG A 131 1.90 -19.18 -3.41
C ARG A 131 3.17 -18.55 -2.82
N VAL A 132 3.23 -18.34 -1.51
CA VAL A 132 4.38 -17.72 -0.83
C VAL A 132 5.29 -18.75 -0.14
N GLY A 133 5.09 -20.07 -0.38
CA GLY A 133 5.90 -21.15 0.17
C GLY A 133 5.77 -21.31 1.70
N LEU A 134 4.61 -20.98 2.26
CA LEU A 134 4.36 -20.98 3.71
C LEU A 134 3.17 -21.88 4.12
N GLU A 135 2.75 -22.81 3.27
CA GLU A 135 1.64 -23.73 3.55
C GLU A 135 1.87 -24.57 4.81
N THR A 136 3.12 -24.95 5.08
CA THR A 136 3.49 -25.71 6.30
C THR A 136 3.42 -24.87 7.57
N ARG A 137 3.22 -23.56 7.46
CA ARG A 137 3.14 -22.60 8.57
C ARG A 137 1.70 -22.22 8.95
N ALA A 138 0.70 -22.84 8.35
CA ALA A 138 -0.71 -22.51 8.58
C ALA A 138 -1.10 -22.51 10.07
N ASP A 139 -0.62 -23.49 10.84
CA ASP A 139 -0.89 -23.65 12.27
C ASP A 139 0.13 -22.94 13.17
N SER A 140 1.15 -22.31 12.60
CA SER A 140 2.15 -21.53 13.37
C SER A 140 1.56 -20.23 13.90
N TYR A 141 2.08 -19.75 15.02
CA TYR A 141 1.79 -18.41 15.54
C TYR A 141 2.82 -17.39 15.04
N PRO A 142 2.47 -16.11 14.99
CA PRO A 142 3.39 -15.06 14.52
C PRO A 142 4.75 -15.03 15.25
N SER A 143 4.80 -15.41 16.53
CA SER A 143 6.05 -15.47 17.30
C SER A 143 7.05 -16.53 16.78
N GLN A 144 6.59 -17.50 15.99
CA GLN A 144 7.40 -18.60 15.46
C GLN A 144 7.94 -18.32 14.04
N LEU A 145 7.72 -17.10 13.52
CA LEU A 145 8.00 -16.73 12.14
C LEU A 145 9.11 -15.68 12.07
N SER A 146 9.91 -15.73 11.00
CA SER A 146 10.85 -14.65 10.67
C SER A 146 10.12 -13.37 10.24
N GLY A 147 10.84 -12.24 10.19
CA GLY A 147 10.30 -10.96 9.72
C GLY A 147 9.74 -11.05 8.30
N GLY A 148 10.51 -11.62 7.36
CA GLY A 148 10.07 -11.81 5.98
C GLY A 148 8.85 -12.74 5.84
N GLN A 149 8.79 -13.82 6.63
CA GLN A 149 7.61 -14.69 6.68
C GLN A 149 6.37 -13.94 7.17
N LYS A 150 6.49 -13.15 8.26
CA LYS A 150 5.40 -12.32 8.78
C LYS A 150 4.90 -11.33 7.75
N GLN A 151 5.81 -10.69 7.01
CA GLN A 151 5.44 -9.70 6.00
C GLN A 151 4.75 -10.35 4.81
N ARG A 152 5.25 -11.47 4.29
CA ARG A 152 4.56 -12.21 3.23
C ARG A 152 3.17 -12.66 3.66
N ILE A 153 3.02 -13.12 4.91
CA ILE A 153 1.70 -13.46 5.47
C ILE A 153 0.80 -12.22 5.58
N ALA A 154 1.33 -11.06 5.98
CA ALA A 154 0.55 -9.82 6.03
C ALA A 154 0.03 -9.41 4.64
N ILE A 155 0.85 -9.60 3.59
CA ILE A 155 0.44 -9.34 2.20
C ILE A 155 -0.67 -10.31 1.79
N VAL A 156 -0.45 -11.63 1.92
CA VAL A 156 -1.44 -12.61 1.48
C VAL A 156 -2.72 -12.60 2.36
N ARG A 157 -2.64 -12.19 3.61
CA ARG A 157 -3.81 -11.90 4.45
C ARG A 157 -4.68 -10.80 3.84
N ALA A 158 -4.06 -9.71 3.36
CA ALA A 158 -4.80 -8.66 2.67
C ALA A 158 -5.44 -9.17 1.37
N LEU A 159 -4.75 -10.03 0.63
CA LEU A 159 -5.26 -10.65 -0.60
C LEU A 159 -6.43 -11.62 -0.36
N CYS A 160 -6.59 -12.20 0.83
CA CYS A 160 -7.75 -13.02 1.18
C CYS A 160 -9.08 -12.24 1.10
N MET A 161 -9.03 -10.91 1.18
CA MET A 161 -10.20 -10.04 1.03
C MET A 161 -10.54 -9.72 -0.43
N GLU A 162 -9.73 -10.19 -1.40
CA GLU A 162 -9.90 -9.91 -2.84
C GLU A 162 -10.04 -8.40 -3.11
N PRO A 163 -9.03 -7.60 -2.71
CA PRO A 163 -9.11 -6.14 -2.81
C PRO A 163 -8.96 -5.67 -4.26
N ASP A 164 -9.56 -4.50 -4.54
CA ASP A 164 -9.40 -3.81 -5.83
C ASP A 164 -8.07 -3.03 -5.91
N VAL A 165 -7.50 -2.68 -4.75
CA VAL A 165 -6.22 -1.97 -4.62
C VAL A 165 -5.45 -2.43 -3.40
N MET A 166 -4.13 -2.48 -3.51
CA MET A 166 -3.20 -2.75 -2.41
C MET A 166 -2.38 -1.50 -2.07
N LEU A 167 -2.41 -1.10 -0.81
CA LEU A 167 -1.66 0.02 -0.26
C LEU A 167 -0.50 -0.53 0.57
N PHE A 168 0.74 -0.12 0.26
CA PHE A 168 1.94 -0.60 0.96
C PHE A 168 2.66 0.58 1.63
N ASP A 169 2.74 0.57 2.95
CA ASP A 169 3.42 1.60 3.74
C ASP A 169 4.77 1.08 4.24
N GLU A 170 5.83 1.33 3.46
CA GLU A 170 7.21 0.90 3.72
C GLU A 170 7.32 -0.60 4.08
N PRO A 171 6.86 -1.53 3.22
CA PRO A 171 6.68 -2.93 3.56
C PRO A 171 7.98 -3.68 3.89
N THR A 172 9.14 -3.11 3.59
CA THR A 172 10.46 -3.73 3.80
C THR A 172 11.28 -3.10 4.92
N SER A 173 10.90 -1.91 5.42
CA SER A 173 11.72 -1.12 6.31
C SER A 173 11.98 -1.73 7.71
N ALA A 174 11.15 -2.71 8.12
CA ALA A 174 11.32 -3.46 9.38
C ALA A 174 11.97 -4.85 9.17
N LEU A 175 12.55 -5.10 7.99
CA LEU A 175 13.15 -6.39 7.64
C LEU A 175 14.66 -6.31 7.60
N ASP A 176 15.30 -7.44 7.93
CA ASP A 176 16.72 -7.64 7.64
C ASP A 176 16.95 -7.68 6.11
N PRO A 177 18.07 -7.16 5.60
CA PRO A 177 18.35 -7.07 4.16
C PRO A 177 18.19 -8.40 3.40
N GLU A 178 18.52 -9.52 4.05
CA GLU A 178 18.40 -10.86 3.45
C GLU A 178 16.95 -11.26 3.17
N MET A 179 15.97 -10.64 3.87
CA MET A 179 14.55 -10.96 3.75
C MET A 179 13.79 -10.02 2.81
N VAL A 180 14.39 -8.90 2.43
CA VAL A 180 13.76 -7.88 1.58
C VAL A 180 13.41 -8.43 0.21
N GLY A 181 14.32 -9.20 -0.41
CA GLY A 181 14.16 -9.75 -1.75
C GLY A 181 12.89 -10.58 -1.94
N GLU A 182 12.55 -11.45 -0.98
CA GLU A 182 11.36 -12.32 -1.06
C GLU A 182 10.04 -11.51 -1.03
N VAL A 183 10.03 -10.41 -0.28
CA VAL A 183 8.85 -9.53 -0.19
C VAL A 183 8.70 -8.72 -1.47
N LEU A 184 9.79 -8.16 -1.99
CA LEU A 184 9.78 -7.41 -3.25
C LEU A 184 9.39 -8.29 -4.43
N GLU A 185 9.86 -9.54 -4.47
CA GLU A 185 9.50 -10.50 -5.52
C GLU A 185 8.00 -10.81 -5.51
N LEU A 186 7.40 -11.00 -4.32
CA LEU A 186 5.95 -11.16 -4.20
C LEU A 186 5.20 -9.91 -4.72
N MET A 187 5.69 -8.72 -4.40
CA MET A 187 5.07 -7.47 -4.88
C MET A 187 5.20 -7.32 -6.41
N LYS A 188 6.34 -7.73 -7.01
CA LYS A 188 6.51 -7.78 -8.46
C LYS A 188 5.51 -8.71 -9.13
N GLN A 189 5.29 -9.89 -8.55
CA GLN A 189 4.29 -10.84 -9.06
C GLN A 189 2.89 -10.21 -9.06
N LEU A 190 2.50 -9.52 -7.99
CA LEU A 190 1.21 -8.84 -7.91
C LEU A 190 1.08 -7.74 -8.99
N ALA A 191 2.14 -6.97 -9.23
CA ALA A 191 2.17 -5.97 -10.29
C ALA A 191 1.97 -6.60 -11.68
N ASN A 192 2.70 -7.69 -11.96
CA ASN A 192 2.59 -8.41 -13.24
C ASN A 192 1.20 -9.03 -13.46
N GLU A 193 0.48 -9.37 -12.40
CA GLU A 193 -0.91 -9.83 -12.45
C GLU A 193 -1.93 -8.70 -12.66
N GLY A 194 -1.47 -7.45 -12.71
CA GLY A 194 -2.33 -6.28 -12.92
C GLY A 194 -3.01 -5.75 -11.66
N MET A 195 -2.49 -6.11 -10.45
CA MET A 195 -2.98 -5.54 -9.21
C MET A 195 -2.71 -4.03 -9.16
N THR A 196 -3.74 -3.24 -8.88
CA THR A 196 -3.55 -1.82 -8.60
C THR A 196 -2.80 -1.65 -7.28
N MET A 197 -1.70 -0.91 -7.30
CA MET A 197 -0.86 -0.75 -6.10
C MET A 197 -0.45 0.70 -5.89
N VAL A 198 -0.47 1.14 -4.63
CA VAL A 198 0.16 2.38 -4.18
C VAL A 198 1.20 2.02 -3.14
N VAL A 199 2.45 2.30 -3.43
CA VAL A 199 3.59 1.82 -2.64
C VAL A 199 4.43 3.00 -2.14
N VAL A 200 4.52 3.18 -0.84
CA VAL A 200 5.54 4.03 -0.21
C VAL A 200 6.74 3.16 0.09
N THR A 201 7.90 3.48 -0.47
CA THR A 201 9.12 2.67 -0.28
C THR A 201 10.39 3.49 -0.41
N HIS A 202 11.47 2.97 0.15
CA HIS A 202 12.86 3.42 -0.05
C HIS A 202 13.64 2.48 -0.98
N GLU A 203 13.02 1.44 -1.53
CA GLU A 203 13.61 0.48 -2.45
C GLU A 203 13.60 1.04 -3.89
N MET A 204 14.62 1.83 -4.24
CA MET A 204 14.66 2.51 -5.55
C MET A 204 14.78 1.54 -6.72
N GLY A 205 15.47 0.39 -6.53
CA GLY A 205 15.54 -0.67 -7.53
C GLY A 205 14.16 -1.22 -7.88
N PHE A 206 13.34 -1.51 -6.86
CA PHE A 206 11.96 -1.94 -7.04
C PHE A 206 11.11 -0.87 -7.74
N ALA A 207 11.24 0.40 -7.31
CA ALA A 207 10.50 1.49 -7.93
C ALA A 207 10.82 1.64 -9.43
N ARG A 208 12.09 1.50 -9.82
CA ARG A 208 12.51 1.56 -11.23
C ARG A 208 11.95 0.43 -12.07
N GLU A 209 11.88 -0.79 -11.50
CA GLU A 209 11.54 -2.01 -12.24
C GLU A 209 10.01 -2.18 -12.38
N VAL A 210 9.23 -1.76 -11.37
CA VAL A 210 7.84 -2.19 -11.22
C VAL A 210 6.85 -1.05 -11.37
N ALA A 211 7.25 0.20 -11.07
CA ALA A 211 6.32 1.32 -11.13
C ALA A 211 5.92 1.67 -12.57
N ASP A 212 4.63 1.92 -12.79
CA ASP A 212 4.16 2.61 -13.98
C ASP A 212 4.40 4.13 -13.85
N ARG A 213 4.31 4.65 -12.62
CA ARG A 213 4.52 6.06 -12.30
C ARG A 213 5.15 6.22 -10.93
N VAL A 214 6.11 7.14 -10.84
CA VAL A 214 6.77 7.52 -9.61
C VAL A 214 6.36 8.94 -9.22
N ILE A 215 6.03 9.12 -7.95
CA ILE A 215 5.63 10.40 -7.35
C ILE A 215 6.67 10.78 -6.31
N PHE A 216 7.29 11.94 -6.48
CA PHE A 216 8.16 12.51 -5.47
C PHE A 216 7.39 13.49 -4.60
N MET A 217 7.26 13.17 -3.30
CA MET A 217 6.63 14.05 -2.31
C MET A 217 7.68 14.82 -1.51
N CYS A 218 7.44 16.11 -1.35
CA CYS A 218 8.25 16.99 -0.50
C CYS A 218 7.34 18.04 0.15
N ASP A 219 7.56 18.31 1.45
CA ASP A 219 6.84 19.33 2.22
C ASP A 219 5.29 19.24 2.09
N GLY A 220 4.77 18.02 2.13
CA GLY A 220 3.33 17.74 2.04
C GLY A 220 2.72 17.88 0.65
N LYS A 221 3.53 18.03 -0.41
CA LYS A 221 3.08 18.24 -1.80
C LYS A 221 3.70 17.23 -2.74
N ILE A 222 3.05 17.01 -3.87
CA ILE A 222 3.67 16.36 -5.02
C ILE A 222 4.58 17.39 -5.67
N ALA A 223 5.90 17.18 -5.58
CA ALA A 223 6.89 18.08 -6.15
C ALA A 223 7.24 17.69 -7.60
N GLU A 224 7.16 16.38 -7.91
CA GLU A 224 7.37 15.88 -9.27
C GLU A 224 6.67 14.52 -9.42
N GLU A 225 6.18 14.24 -10.62
CA GLU A 225 5.66 12.93 -11.01
C GLU A 225 6.04 12.61 -12.46
N GLY A 226 6.21 11.33 -12.76
CA GLY A 226 6.56 10.89 -14.11
C GLY A 226 6.82 9.38 -14.19
N ALA A 227 7.19 8.94 -15.38
CA ALA A 227 7.66 7.58 -15.58
C ALA A 227 8.96 7.33 -14.78
N PRO A 228 9.20 6.08 -14.31
CA PRO A 228 10.42 5.77 -13.55
C PRO A 228 11.69 6.25 -14.26
N GLU A 229 11.81 6.01 -15.57
CA GLU A 229 12.98 6.43 -16.35
C GLU A 229 13.22 7.93 -16.26
N GLU A 230 12.17 8.76 -16.38
CA GLU A 230 12.29 10.22 -16.29
C GLU A 230 12.74 10.66 -14.89
N ILE A 231 12.06 10.16 -13.84
CA ILE A 231 12.33 10.56 -12.46
C ILE A 231 13.74 10.17 -12.01
N PHE A 232 14.20 8.95 -12.35
CA PHE A 232 15.46 8.44 -11.84
C PHE A 232 16.70 8.84 -12.66
N THR A 233 16.53 9.24 -13.94
CA THR A 233 17.66 9.59 -14.81
C THR A 233 17.76 11.06 -15.14
N ALA A 234 16.61 11.76 -15.24
CA ALA A 234 16.52 13.16 -15.65
C ALA A 234 15.46 13.94 -14.85
N PRO A 235 15.54 13.96 -13.51
CA PRO A 235 14.57 14.70 -12.70
C PRO A 235 14.60 16.19 -13.03
N LYS A 236 13.43 16.78 -13.20
CA LYS A 236 13.27 18.20 -13.55
C LYS A 236 13.28 19.09 -12.31
N ASN A 237 12.75 18.58 -11.18
CA ASN A 237 12.69 19.33 -9.93
C ASN A 237 14.04 19.25 -9.18
N PRO A 238 14.65 20.39 -8.80
CA PRO A 238 15.93 20.39 -8.06
C PRO A 238 15.89 19.60 -6.74
N ARG A 239 14.76 19.56 -6.05
CA ARG A 239 14.60 18.80 -4.79
C ARG A 239 14.58 17.30 -5.05
N THR A 240 13.95 16.86 -6.14
CA THR A 240 13.98 15.44 -6.59
C THR A 240 15.42 15.04 -6.88
N LYS A 241 16.15 15.85 -7.66
CA LYS A 241 17.54 15.59 -7.98
C LYS A 241 18.40 15.47 -6.73
N GLN A 242 18.32 16.47 -5.84
CA GLN A 242 19.07 16.48 -4.57
C GLN A 242 18.78 15.22 -3.73
N PHE A 243 17.51 14.80 -3.66
CA PHE A 243 17.12 13.58 -2.94
C PHE A 243 17.72 12.33 -3.56
N LEU A 244 17.61 12.17 -4.88
CA LEU A 244 18.15 11.01 -5.59
C LEU A 244 19.68 10.94 -5.51
N ASP A 245 20.37 12.06 -5.66
CA ASP A 245 21.84 12.15 -5.52
C ASP A 245 22.32 11.75 -4.10
N SER A 246 21.45 11.79 -3.09
CA SER A 246 21.79 11.42 -1.71
C SER A 246 21.58 9.94 -1.38
N ILE A 247 20.87 9.19 -2.24
CA ILE A 247 20.48 7.79 -1.95
C ILE A 247 20.91 6.80 -3.03
N LEU A 248 21.33 7.27 -4.21
CA LEU A 248 21.88 6.47 -5.32
C LEU A 248 23.38 6.64 -5.41
#